data_685b100caffead274eb78fe391199f5f
#
_entry.id   685b100caffead274eb78fe391199f5f
#
_cell.length_a   1.000
_cell.length_b   1.000
_cell.length_c   1.000
_cell.angle_alpha   90.00
_cell.angle_beta   90.00
_cell.angle_gamma   90.00
#
_symmetry.space_group_name_H-M   'P 1'
#
loop_
_entity.id
_entity.type
_entity.pdbx_description
1 polymer ?
#
loop_
_entity_poly.entity_id
_entity_poly.type
_entity_poly.pdbx_seq_one_letter_code
_entity_poly.pdbx_strand_id
1 'polypeptide(L)'
;MDIEALEALYQKYKESPEAVDESFRFFFQGFDLAIANFPSKPVATKELNGHSPKEIAVMRLINGYRRRGHLFTKTNPVRTRRSYSPTLDIENFDLSESDLDTLFEAGKEVGLGRTTLRNIIAHLDATYCKSIGVEYRYMTKPEIVQWLQVRMESSQNSETFTKEAKLQILDRLIEASGFEDYLHKKFVGQKRFSLEGSES
;
A
#
# COMPACT_ATOMS: atom_id res chain seq x y z
N MET A 1 -16.83 -20.17 -16.00
CA MET A 1 -17.30 -20.12 -17.42
C MET A 1 -16.51 -19.02 -18.07
N ASP A 2 -15.91 -19.29 -19.21
CA ASP A 2 -15.09 -18.34 -19.95
C ASP A 2 -15.97 -17.32 -20.68
N ILE A 3 -15.52 -16.09 -20.84
CA ILE A 3 -16.30 -15.00 -21.46
C ILE A 3 -16.70 -15.38 -22.90
N GLU A 4 -15.75 -15.98 -23.65
CA GLU A 4 -15.99 -16.47 -25.01
C GLU A 4 -17.13 -17.51 -25.08
N ALA A 5 -17.20 -18.41 -24.09
CA ALA A 5 -18.27 -19.41 -24.01
C ALA A 5 -19.63 -18.77 -23.69
N LEU A 6 -19.66 -17.71 -22.90
CA LEU A 6 -20.87 -16.96 -22.57
C LEU A 6 -21.38 -16.17 -23.78
N GLU A 7 -20.48 -15.55 -24.55
CA GLU A 7 -20.83 -14.86 -25.79
C GLU A 7 -21.40 -15.82 -26.85
N ALA A 8 -20.81 -16.99 -27.03
CA ALA A 8 -21.30 -18.01 -27.94
C ALA A 8 -22.69 -18.50 -27.52
N LEU A 9 -22.97 -18.66 -26.23
CA LEU A 9 -24.28 -19.01 -25.69
C LEU A 9 -25.31 -17.89 -25.91
N TYR A 10 -24.91 -16.64 -25.81
CA TYR A 10 -25.76 -15.50 -26.06
C TYR A 10 -26.13 -15.38 -27.53
N GLN A 11 -25.21 -15.61 -28.44
CA GLN A 11 -25.51 -15.65 -29.88
C GLN A 11 -26.52 -16.77 -30.20
N LYS A 12 -26.32 -17.96 -29.64
CA LYS A 12 -27.23 -19.07 -29.77
C LYS A 12 -28.64 -18.76 -29.23
N TYR A 13 -28.72 -18.03 -28.12
CA TYR A 13 -30.00 -17.53 -27.58
C TYR A 13 -30.65 -16.53 -28.51
N LYS A 14 -29.93 -15.64 -29.18
CA LYS A 14 -30.45 -14.68 -30.14
C LYS A 14 -31.02 -15.36 -31.40
N GLU A 15 -30.40 -16.45 -31.84
CA GLU A 15 -30.89 -17.23 -33.00
C GLU A 15 -32.08 -18.09 -32.65
N SER A 16 -32.07 -18.75 -31.50
CA SER A 16 -33.14 -19.62 -31.02
C SER A 16 -33.17 -19.68 -29.50
N PRO A 17 -34.07 -18.95 -28.82
CA PRO A 17 -34.16 -18.94 -27.35
C PRO A 17 -34.39 -20.32 -26.73
N GLU A 18 -35.07 -21.22 -27.47
CA GLU A 18 -35.39 -22.59 -27.04
C GLU A 18 -34.14 -23.52 -27.05
N ALA A 19 -33.06 -23.12 -27.74
CA ALA A 19 -31.84 -23.92 -27.87
C ALA A 19 -30.86 -23.74 -26.71
N VAL A 20 -31.23 -22.93 -25.70
CA VAL A 20 -30.42 -22.62 -24.53
C VAL A 20 -31.17 -23.07 -23.28
N ASP A 21 -30.44 -23.54 -22.28
CA ASP A 21 -30.98 -23.94 -20.97
C ASP A 21 -31.88 -22.85 -20.37
N GLU A 22 -32.93 -23.26 -19.65
CA GLU A 22 -33.93 -22.36 -19.09
C GLU A 22 -33.32 -21.29 -18.15
N SER A 23 -32.30 -21.64 -17.39
CA SER A 23 -31.62 -20.71 -16.48
C SER A 23 -30.86 -19.61 -17.24
N PHE A 24 -30.19 -19.97 -18.33
CA PHE A 24 -29.52 -19.00 -19.21
C PHE A 24 -30.53 -18.18 -20.03
N ARG A 25 -31.68 -18.74 -20.35
CA ARG A 25 -32.76 -18.01 -21.04
C ARG A 25 -33.29 -16.86 -20.19
N PHE A 26 -33.58 -17.10 -18.91
CA PHE A 26 -34.01 -16.04 -17.99
C PHE A 26 -32.87 -15.00 -17.76
N PHE A 27 -31.64 -15.45 -17.67
CA PHE A 27 -30.49 -14.54 -17.55
C PHE A 27 -30.39 -13.61 -18.77
N PHE A 28 -30.46 -14.15 -19.98
CA PHE A 28 -30.37 -13.36 -21.22
C PHE A 28 -31.61 -12.48 -21.46
N GLN A 29 -32.80 -12.91 -21.06
CA GLN A 29 -33.99 -12.06 -21.07
C GLN A 29 -33.80 -10.84 -20.15
N GLY A 30 -33.27 -11.03 -18.94
CA GLY A 30 -32.97 -9.93 -18.04
C GLY A 30 -31.87 -9.01 -18.58
N PHE A 31 -30.87 -9.57 -19.26
CA PHE A 31 -29.80 -8.83 -19.91
C PHE A 31 -30.34 -7.98 -21.10
N ASP A 32 -31.17 -8.55 -21.97
CA ASP A 32 -31.83 -7.82 -23.06
C ASP A 32 -32.75 -6.71 -22.54
N LEU A 33 -33.51 -6.99 -21.48
CA LEU A 33 -34.37 -6.01 -20.82
C LEU A 33 -33.52 -4.84 -20.24
N ALA A 34 -32.39 -5.16 -19.67
CA ALA A 34 -31.46 -4.15 -19.17
C ALA A 34 -30.87 -3.29 -20.30
N ILE A 35 -30.47 -3.91 -21.41
CA ILE A 35 -29.99 -3.18 -22.60
C ILE A 35 -31.11 -2.29 -23.20
N ALA A 36 -32.33 -2.78 -23.26
CA ALA A 36 -33.46 -2.04 -23.84
C ALA A 36 -33.87 -0.84 -22.97
N ASN A 37 -33.92 -1.01 -21.65
CA ASN A 37 -34.32 0.05 -20.71
C ASN A 37 -33.21 0.97 -20.27
N PHE A 38 -31.97 0.51 -20.34
CA PHE A 38 -30.79 1.30 -20.14
C PHE A 38 -29.94 1.28 -21.42
N PRO A 39 -30.39 2.01 -22.50
CA PRO A 39 -29.60 2.07 -23.71
C PRO A 39 -28.22 2.53 -23.28
N SER A 40 -27.25 1.63 -23.35
CA SER A 40 -25.87 1.98 -23.27
C SER A 40 -25.62 2.91 -24.46
N LYS A 41 -25.88 4.22 -24.29
CA LYS A 41 -24.98 5.16 -24.96
C LYS A 41 -23.61 4.55 -24.76
N PRO A 42 -22.77 4.41 -25.84
CA PRO A 42 -21.39 4.13 -25.59
C PRO A 42 -21.04 5.11 -24.48
N VAL A 43 -20.82 4.60 -23.30
CA VAL A 43 -20.20 5.38 -22.26
C VAL A 43 -18.88 5.69 -22.92
N ALA A 44 -18.85 6.82 -23.65
CA ALA A 44 -17.62 7.57 -23.80
C ALA A 44 -17.12 7.49 -22.38
N THR A 45 -16.08 6.72 -22.14
CA THR A 45 -15.47 6.56 -20.85
C THR A 45 -15.30 7.97 -20.34
N LYS A 46 -16.39 8.45 -19.74
CA LYS A 46 -16.37 9.68 -18.98
C LYS A 46 -15.38 9.30 -17.95
N GLU A 47 -14.18 9.77 -18.17
CA GLU A 47 -13.02 9.54 -17.31
C GLU A 47 -13.59 9.41 -15.92
N LEU A 48 -13.53 8.17 -15.38
CA LEU A 48 -13.98 7.91 -14.03
C LEU A 48 -13.19 8.89 -13.18
N ASN A 49 -13.81 10.03 -12.88
CA ASN A 49 -13.30 11.14 -12.07
C ASN A 49 -12.01 11.80 -12.57
N GLY A 50 -11.79 12.02 -13.88
CA GLY A 50 -10.68 12.84 -14.37
C GLY A 50 -9.26 12.33 -14.09
N HIS A 51 -9.12 11.10 -13.58
CA HIS A 51 -7.80 10.51 -13.32
C HIS A 51 -7.34 9.73 -14.56
N SER A 52 -6.27 10.20 -15.16
CA SER A 52 -5.52 9.46 -16.19
C SER A 52 -5.19 8.05 -15.69
N PRO A 53 -5.12 7.01 -16.53
CA PRO A 53 -4.65 5.68 -16.15
C PRO A 53 -3.31 5.72 -15.38
N LYS A 54 -2.44 6.68 -15.68
CA LYS A 54 -1.18 6.90 -14.95
C LYS A 54 -1.37 7.46 -13.54
N GLU A 55 -2.40 8.27 -13.28
CA GLU A 55 -2.74 8.68 -11.92
C GLU A 55 -3.10 7.46 -11.05
N ILE A 56 -3.88 6.53 -11.60
CA ILE A 56 -4.22 5.28 -10.90
C ILE A 56 -2.96 4.45 -10.65
N ALA A 57 -2.04 4.40 -11.60
CA ALA A 57 -0.76 3.71 -11.46
C ALA A 57 0.08 4.32 -10.32
N VAL A 58 0.16 5.65 -10.22
CA VAL A 58 0.85 6.33 -9.12
C VAL A 58 0.16 6.06 -7.78
N MET A 59 -1.17 6.04 -7.72
CA MET A 59 -1.92 5.65 -6.51
C MET A 59 -1.60 4.20 -6.08
N ARG A 60 -1.47 3.28 -7.04
CA ARG A 60 -1.05 1.89 -6.77
C ARG A 60 0.38 1.83 -6.23
N LEU A 61 1.29 2.64 -6.77
CA LEU A 61 2.67 2.78 -6.27
C LEU A 61 2.69 3.29 -4.83
N ILE A 62 1.98 4.37 -4.51
CA ILE A 62 1.85 4.91 -3.14
C ILE A 62 1.37 3.81 -2.18
N ASN A 63 0.31 3.08 -2.56
CA ASN A 63 -0.19 1.97 -1.74
C ASN A 63 0.80 0.80 -1.66
N GLY A 64 1.62 0.60 -2.68
CA GLY A 64 2.74 -0.36 -2.68
C GLY A 64 3.75 -0.04 -1.57
N TYR A 65 4.19 1.20 -1.47
CA TYR A 65 5.08 1.68 -0.41
C TYR A 65 4.46 1.55 0.98
N ARG A 66 3.21 1.96 1.15
CA ARG A 66 2.47 1.85 2.41
C ARG A 66 2.32 0.42 2.91
N ARG A 67 2.28 -0.57 2.01
CA ARG A 67 2.13 -1.99 2.34
C ARG A 67 3.44 -2.73 2.50
N ARG A 68 4.46 -2.41 1.69
CA ARG A 68 5.68 -3.21 1.54
C ARG A 68 6.96 -2.41 1.79
N GLY A 69 6.89 -1.08 1.99
CA GLY A 69 8.06 -0.25 2.20
C GLY A 69 8.95 -0.76 3.34
N HIS A 70 8.35 -1.26 4.44
CA HIS A 70 9.07 -1.83 5.57
C HIS A 70 9.98 -3.01 5.18
N LEU A 71 9.68 -3.74 4.10
CA LEU A 71 10.53 -4.83 3.59
C LEU A 71 11.84 -4.32 2.99
N PHE A 72 11.88 -3.07 2.56
CA PHE A 72 13.04 -2.44 1.90
C PHE A 72 13.82 -1.50 2.82
N THR A 73 13.45 -1.44 4.11
CA THR A 73 14.13 -0.60 5.10
C THR A 73 15.57 -1.07 5.38
N LYS A 74 16.43 -0.12 5.74
CA LYS A 74 17.82 -0.36 6.14
C LYS A 74 17.97 -0.25 7.66
N THR A 75 17.23 -1.07 8.39
CA THR A 75 17.20 -1.06 9.87
C THR A 75 18.46 -1.64 10.51
N ASN A 76 19.18 -2.50 9.81
CA ASN A 76 20.40 -3.12 10.30
C ASN A 76 21.61 -2.69 9.46
N PRO A 77 22.56 -1.92 10.03
CA PRO A 77 23.72 -1.43 9.28
C PRO A 77 24.74 -2.53 8.95
N VAL A 78 24.68 -3.69 9.63
CA VAL A 78 25.68 -4.78 9.51
C VAL A 78 25.23 -5.87 8.54
N ARG A 79 23.94 -6.02 8.29
CA ARG A 79 23.40 -7.06 7.43
C ARG A 79 22.80 -6.51 6.16
N THR A 80 23.17 -7.09 5.01
CA THR A 80 22.44 -6.91 3.78
C THR A 80 21.07 -7.59 3.90
N ARG A 81 19.99 -6.86 3.62
CA ARG A 81 18.63 -7.43 3.61
C ARG A 81 18.46 -8.44 2.49
N ARG A 82 17.54 -9.37 2.71
CA ARG A 82 17.05 -10.27 1.65
C ARG A 82 16.37 -9.45 0.55
N SER A 83 16.48 -9.91 -0.69
CA SER A 83 15.67 -9.38 -1.78
C SER A 83 14.23 -9.85 -1.64
N TYR A 84 13.29 -8.95 -1.79
CA TYR A 84 11.85 -9.22 -1.75
C TYR A 84 11.24 -8.97 -3.12
N SER A 85 10.26 -9.79 -3.48
CA SER A 85 9.51 -9.67 -4.73
C SER A 85 8.01 -9.68 -4.43
N PRO A 86 7.19 -8.87 -5.16
CA PRO A 86 7.62 -7.88 -6.15
C PRO A 86 8.30 -6.67 -5.50
N THR A 87 9.24 -6.06 -6.22
CA THR A 87 9.93 -4.85 -5.79
C THR A 87 9.00 -3.63 -5.82
N LEU A 88 9.51 -2.47 -5.37
CA LEU A 88 8.81 -1.19 -5.49
C LEU A 88 9.22 -0.39 -6.74
N ASP A 89 9.87 -1.05 -7.70
CA ASP A 89 10.25 -0.44 -8.97
C ASP A 89 9.01 -0.02 -9.76
N ILE A 90 9.12 1.12 -10.44
CA ILE A 90 7.98 1.77 -11.10
C ILE A 90 7.36 0.92 -12.20
N GLU A 91 8.15 0.05 -12.84
CA GLU A 91 7.73 -0.87 -13.90
C GLU A 91 6.67 -1.87 -13.38
N ASN A 92 6.71 -2.25 -12.10
CA ASN A 92 5.72 -3.12 -11.47
C ASN A 92 4.34 -2.45 -11.30
N PHE A 93 4.25 -1.16 -11.62
CA PHE A 93 3.03 -0.35 -11.50
C PHE A 93 2.60 0.26 -12.83
N ASP A 94 3.11 -0.23 -13.97
CA ASP A 94 2.82 0.29 -15.32
C ASP A 94 3.30 1.75 -15.51
N LEU A 95 4.39 2.12 -14.84
CA LEU A 95 5.09 3.41 -14.95
C LEU A 95 6.47 3.19 -15.55
N SER A 96 7.06 4.24 -16.10
CA SER A 96 8.36 4.20 -16.77
C SER A 96 9.21 5.41 -16.39
N GLU A 97 10.50 5.39 -16.72
CA GLU A 97 11.41 6.51 -16.45
C GLU A 97 10.93 7.83 -17.09
N SER A 98 10.25 7.77 -18.24
CA SER A 98 9.67 8.95 -18.89
C SER A 98 8.58 9.63 -18.06
N ASP A 99 8.01 8.94 -17.08
CA ASP A 99 6.96 9.46 -16.21
C ASP A 99 7.51 10.20 -14.98
N LEU A 100 8.81 10.04 -14.67
CA LEU A 100 9.43 10.56 -13.46
C LEU A 100 9.28 12.09 -13.28
N ASP A 101 9.35 12.82 -14.37
CA ASP A 101 9.25 14.28 -14.35
C ASP A 101 7.84 14.80 -14.70
N THR A 102 6.88 13.89 -14.90
CA THR A 102 5.47 14.20 -15.09
C THR A 102 4.82 14.59 -13.76
N LEU A 103 3.96 15.61 -13.81
CA LEU A 103 3.21 16.10 -12.65
C LEU A 103 1.94 15.27 -12.41
N PHE A 104 1.75 14.79 -11.19
CA PHE A 104 0.61 13.97 -10.78
C PHE A 104 -0.16 14.63 -9.64
N GLU A 105 -1.48 14.57 -9.71
CA GLU A 105 -2.39 14.99 -8.64
C GLU A 105 -2.32 14.04 -7.44
N ALA A 106 -1.96 12.77 -7.68
CA ALA A 106 -1.76 11.75 -6.66
C ALA A 106 -0.77 12.13 -5.54
N GLY A 107 0.11 13.10 -5.78
CA GLY A 107 0.97 13.69 -4.75
C GLY A 107 0.21 14.28 -3.56
N LYS A 108 -1.07 14.65 -3.74
CA LYS A 108 -1.96 15.13 -2.66
C LYS A 108 -2.20 14.06 -1.59
N GLU A 109 -2.22 12.80 -1.98
CA GLU A 109 -2.44 11.66 -1.07
C GLU A 109 -1.34 11.53 0.00
N VAL A 110 -0.15 12.04 -0.29
CA VAL A 110 1.00 12.02 0.62
C VAL A 110 1.37 13.42 1.13
N GLY A 111 0.47 14.39 0.95
CA GLY A 111 0.63 15.75 1.47
C GLY A 111 1.55 16.67 0.66
N LEU A 112 2.03 16.26 -0.53
CA LEU A 112 2.93 17.04 -1.36
C LEU A 112 2.20 17.98 -2.34
N GLY A 113 0.86 17.87 -2.46
CA GLY A 113 0.14 18.54 -3.52
C GLY A 113 0.44 17.94 -4.90
N ARG A 114 0.15 18.72 -5.97
CA ARG A 114 0.51 18.30 -7.33
C ARG A 114 2.02 18.41 -7.52
N THR A 115 2.68 17.28 -7.78
CA THR A 115 4.15 17.21 -7.88
C THR A 115 4.60 16.12 -8.85
N THR A 116 5.90 16.04 -9.13
CA THR A 116 6.45 15.04 -10.02
C THR A 116 6.49 13.65 -9.37
N LEU A 117 6.42 12.59 -10.20
CA LEU A 117 6.56 11.22 -9.73
C LEU A 117 7.89 11.01 -8.97
N ARG A 118 8.96 11.62 -9.43
CA ARG A 118 10.28 11.60 -8.77
C ARG A 118 10.19 12.09 -7.32
N ASN A 119 9.49 13.20 -7.09
CA ASN A 119 9.31 13.75 -5.75
C ASN A 119 8.44 12.84 -4.87
N ILE A 120 7.38 12.24 -5.45
CA ILE A 120 6.53 11.27 -4.73
C ILE A 120 7.36 10.08 -4.28
N ILE A 121 8.16 9.49 -5.17
CA ILE A 121 9.04 8.35 -4.87
C ILE A 121 10.05 8.72 -3.78
N ALA A 122 10.75 9.86 -3.93
CA ALA A 122 11.72 10.32 -2.95
C ALA A 122 11.10 10.50 -1.55
N HIS A 123 9.89 11.03 -1.49
CA HIS A 123 9.14 11.20 -0.25
C HIS A 123 8.74 9.86 0.39
N LEU A 124 8.25 8.92 -0.42
CA LEU A 124 7.87 7.58 0.03
C LEU A 124 9.08 6.76 0.49
N ASP A 125 10.18 6.80 -0.24
CA ASP A 125 11.44 6.18 0.16
C ASP A 125 11.94 6.73 1.50
N ALA A 126 11.89 8.06 1.64
CA ALA A 126 12.27 8.71 2.89
C ALA A 126 11.41 8.26 4.06
N THR A 127 10.11 8.07 3.84
CA THR A 127 9.14 7.71 4.87
C THR A 127 9.19 6.22 5.22
N TYR A 128 9.22 5.33 4.22
CA TYR A 128 8.94 3.90 4.41
C TYR A 128 10.15 2.97 4.22
N CYS A 129 11.26 3.43 3.60
CA CYS A 129 12.36 2.56 3.21
C CYS A 129 13.72 2.92 3.86
N LYS A 130 13.75 3.89 4.76
CA LYS A 130 14.99 4.26 5.48
C LYS A 130 15.24 3.38 6.71
N SER A 131 15.48 3.98 7.86
CA SER A 131 15.88 3.30 9.10
C SER A 131 14.72 2.81 9.96
N ILE A 132 13.49 3.21 9.65
CA ILE A 132 12.29 2.82 10.38
C ILE A 132 11.38 2.02 9.46
N GLY A 133 11.07 0.78 9.85
CA GLY A 133 10.11 -0.08 9.17
C GLY A 133 8.81 -0.12 9.96
N VAL A 134 7.67 0.16 9.31
CA VAL A 134 6.37 0.20 9.96
C VAL A 134 5.39 -0.72 9.26
N GLU A 135 4.79 -1.63 10.01
CA GLU A 135 3.69 -2.48 9.58
C GLU A 135 2.40 -2.03 10.29
N TYR A 136 1.47 -1.43 9.57
CA TYR A 136 0.24 -0.88 10.18
C TYR A 136 -1.03 -1.15 9.36
N ARG A 137 -0.87 -1.62 8.12
CA ARG A 137 -2.01 -1.82 7.19
C ARG A 137 -2.90 -3.02 7.55
N TYR A 138 -2.51 -3.82 8.54
CA TYR A 138 -3.33 -4.91 9.09
C TYR A 138 -4.38 -4.43 10.09
N MET A 139 -4.28 -3.20 10.56
CA MET A 139 -5.23 -2.63 11.53
C MET A 139 -6.62 -2.48 10.90
N THR A 140 -7.64 -2.86 11.66
CA THR A 140 -9.05 -2.88 11.20
C THR A 140 -9.76 -1.53 11.32
N LYS A 141 -9.21 -0.60 12.12
CA LYS A 141 -9.80 0.74 12.34
C LYS A 141 -9.23 1.75 11.35
N PRO A 142 -10.01 2.21 10.35
CA PRO A 142 -9.53 3.12 9.31
C PRO A 142 -8.99 4.44 9.85
N GLU A 143 -9.59 4.97 10.91
CA GLU A 143 -9.19 6.23 11.53
C GLU A 143 -7.77 6.16 12.13
N ILE A 144 -7.39 5.02 12.71
CA ILE A 144 -6.02 4.80 13.24
C ILE A 144 -5.04 4.70 12.08
N VAL A 145 -5.38 3.92 11.04
CA VAL A 145 -4.56 3.79 9.83
C VAL A 145 -4.30 5.15 9.20
N GLN A 146 -5.34 5.96 9.04
CA GLN A 146 -5.22 7.30 8.46
C GLN A 146 -4.38 8.24 9.33
N TRP A 147 -4.59 8.21 10.66
CA TRP A 147 -3.79 9.01 11.59
C TRP A 147 -2.30 8.68 11.50
N LEU A 148 -1.96 7.39 11.50
CA LEU A 148 -0.57 6.92 11.34
C LEU A 148 0.02 7.36 10.01
N GLN A 149 -0.73 7.22 8.89
CA GLN A 149 -0.25 7.65 7.57
C GLN A 149 0.09 9.14 7.56
N VAL A 150 -0.84 9.99 8.00
CA VAL A 150 -0.62 11.43 8.06
C VAL A 150 0.59 11.77 8.93
N ARG A 151 0.72 11.14 10.09
CA ARG A 151 1.83 11.38 11.03
C ARG A 151 3.18 10.99 10.41
N MET A 152 3.27 9.80 9.82
CA MET A 152 4.51 9.31 9.21
C MET A 152 4.88 10.09 7.95
N GLU A 153 3.93 10.33 7.08
CA GLU A 153 4.16 11.00 5.79
C GLU A 153 4.47 12.48 5.98
N SER A 154 3.91 13.17 6.97
CA SER A 154 4.24 14.57 7.24
C SER A 154 5.65 14.77 7.81
N SER A 155 6.16 13.83 8.59
CA SER A 155 7.49 13.90 9.21
C SER A 155 8.56 13.09 8.46
N GLN A 156 8.17 12.28 7.45
CA GLN A 156 9.01 11.29 6.77
C GLN A 156 9.71 10.33 7.75
N ASN A 157 9.07 10.03 8.89
CA ASN A 157 9.65 9.28 10.00
C ASN A 157 11.05 9.80 10.42
N SER A 158 11.30 11.08 10.24
CA SER A 158 12.56 11.72 10.54
C SER A 158 12.40 12.80 11.61
N GLU A 159 11.86 12.43 12.77
CA GLU A 159 11.76 13.37 13.87
C GLU A 159 13.16 13.76 14.36
N THR A 160 13.46 15.04 14.33
CA THR A 160 14.69 15.59 14.86
C THR A 160 14.51 15.84 16.36
N PHE A 161 14.88 14.85 17.17
CA PHE A 161 14.97 15.05 18.60
C PHE A 161 16.09 16.04 18.95
N THR A 162 15.85 16.86 19.97
CA THR A 162 16.91 17.70 20.54
C THR A 162 18.01 16.81 21.16
N LYS A 163 19.19 17.39 21.39
CA LYS A 163 20.29 16.65 22.03
C LYS A 163 19.86 16.11 23.40
N GLU A 164 19.14 16.92 24.16
CA GLU A 164 18.63 16.61 25.51
C GLU A 164 17.66 15.42 25.47
N ALA A 165 16.74 15.44 24.50
CA ALA A 165 15.80 14.33 24.32
C ALA A 165 16.52 13.03 23.94
N LYS A 166 17.52 13.10 23.04
CA LYS A 166 18.35 11.94 22.68
C LYS A 166 19.13 11.38 23.86
N LEU A 167 19.69 12.24 24.70
CA LEU A 167 20.38 11.84 25.92
C LEU A 167 19.43 11.18 26.91
N GLN A 168 18.22 11.72 27.07
CA GLN A 168 17.21 11.14 27.95
C GLN A 168 16.77 9.74 27.47
N ILE A 169 16.56 9.56 26.16
CA ILE A 169 16.23 8.24 25.57
C ILE A 169 17.38 7.26 25.85
N LEU A 170 18.62 7.66 25.59
CA LEU A 170 19.81 6.83 25.82
C LEU A 170 19.92 6.43 27.29
N ASP A 171 19.72 7.37 28.21
CA ASP A 171 19.79 7.15 29.65
C ASP A 171 18.75 6.09 30.08
N ARG A 172 17.51 6.19 29.60
CA ARG A 172 16.47 5.21 29.89
C ARG A 172 16.78 3.81 29.32
N LEU A 173 17.38 3.73 28.12
CA LEU A 173 17.81 2.46 27.55
C LEU A 173 18.95 1.84 28.36
N ILE A 174 19.91 2.65 28.83
CA ILE A 174 21.00 2.18 29.68
C ILE A 174 20.48 1.70 31.04
N GLU A 175 19.56 2.44 31.66
CA GLU A 175 18.92 2.03 32.91
C GLU A 175 18.22 0.68 32.77
N ALA A 176 17.42 0.50 31.71
CA ALA A 176 16.69 -0.73 31.46
C ALA A 176 17.64 -1.93 31.21
N SER A 177 18.61 -1.78 30.32
CA SER A 177 19.60 -2.81 30.04
C SER A 177 20.47 -3.14 31.25
N GLY A 178 20.88 -2.13 32.03
CA GLY A 178 21.64 -2.33 33.26
C GLY A 178 20.85 -3.05 34.35
N PHE A 179 19.56 -2.76 34.46
CA PHE A 179 18.67 -3.47 35.36
C PHE A 179 18.48 -4.94 34.96
N GLU A 180 18.31 -5.25 33.67
CA GLU A 180 18.26 -6.61 33.17
C GLU A 180 19.55 -7.39 33.48
N ASP A 181 20.68 -6.79 33.22
CA ASP A 181 22.01 -7.37 33.53
C ASP A 181 22.19 -7.63 35.03
N TYR A 182 21.75 -6.70 35.87
CA TYR A 182 21.80 -6.88 37.32
C TYR A 182 20.94 -8.07 37.78
N LEU A 183 19.71 -8.15 37.28
CA LEU A 183 18.81 -9.27 37.57
C LEU A 183 19.38 -10.61 37.06
N HIS A 184 20.03 -10.58 35.88
CA HIS A 184 20.67 -11.77 35.32
C HIS A 184 21.77 -12.31 36.21
N LYS A 185 22.58 -11.45 36.77
CA LYS A 185 23.73 -11.82 37.67
C LYS A 185 23.26 -12.23 39.05
N LYS A 186 22.25 -11.54 39.59
CA LYS A 186 21.82 -11.74 40.98
C LYS A 186 20.82 -12.88 41.14
N PHE A 187 19.98 -13.14 40.17
CA PHE A 187 18.88 -14.12 40.26
C PHE A 187 18.99 -15.15 39.12
N VAL A 188 20.09 -15.88 39.12
CA VAL A 188 20.38 -16.92 38.13
C VAL A 188 19.29 -18.01 38.15
N GLY A 189 18.77 -18.35 36.96
CA GLY A 189 17.74 -19.40 36.80
C GLY A 189 16.29 -18.95 36.99
N GLN A 190 16.03 -17.70 37.37
CA GLN A 190 14.67 -17.19 37.40
C GLN A 190 14.20 -16.75 36.00
N LYS A 191 12.89 -16.94 35.70
CA LYS A 191 12.28 -16.49 34.46
C LYS A 191 12.31 -14.97 34.38
N ARG A 192 12.83 -14.44 33.27
CA ARG A 192 12.96 -13.02 33.02
C ARG A 192 12.43 -12.68 31.63
N PHE A 193 12.07 -11.43 31.47
CA PHE A 193 11.74 -10.83 30.18
C PHE A 193 12.84 -9.86 29.82
N SER A 194 13.25 -9.86 28.55
CA SER A 194 14.20 -8.91 27.99
C SER A 194 13.44 -7.81 27.26
N LEU A 195 14.06 -6.62 27.17
CA LEU A 195 13.61 -5.56 26.26
C LEU A 195 13.87 -5.87 24.79
N GLU A 196 14.70 -6.85 24.49
CA GLU A 196 15.02 -7.23 23.11
C GLU A 196 13.74 -7.52 22.30
N GLY A 197 13.51 -6.70 21.26
CA GLY A 197 12.30 -6.75 20.45
C GLY A 197 11.07 -6.01 21.02
N SER A 198 11.24 -5.28 22.12
CA SER A 198 10.19 -4.48 22.79
C SER A 198 10.73 -3.11 23.22
N GLU A 199 11.65 -2.55 22.45
CA GLU A 199 12.37 -1.31 22.77
C GLU A 199 11.52 -0.04 22.55
N SER A 200 10.32 -0.15 22.05
CA SER A 200 9.41 0.98 21.72
C SER A 200 8.43 1.32 22.83
#